data_72ccecd1856892cbd402ab9168550403
#
_entry.id   72ccecd1856892cbd402ab9168550403
#
_cell.length_a   1.000
_cell.length_b   1.000
_cell.length_c   1.000
_cell.angle_alpha   90.00
_cell.angle_beta   90.00
_cell.angle_gamma   90.00
#
_symmetry.space_group_name_H-M   'P 1'
#
loop_
_entity.id
_entity.type
_entity.pdbx_description
1 polymer ?
#
loop_
_entity_poly.entity_id
_entity_poly.type
_entity_poly.pdbx_seq_one_letter_code
_entity_poly.pdbx_strand_id
1 'polypeptide(L)'
;MFLKQYYLGCLAHASYMIADEKTKVAAVVDPQRDIEQYLEHAKAGGYTIKYVFLTHFHADFLAGHIELRNQAGARICMGERAQAEFDHTALKDGDVIEFGDVRIQTMETPGHTPEGISLLVFDKANSDTLPNAVLTGDTLFIGDVGRPDLLASIGVTADELAEMLYHSLDKLRRLPDATLVTQQRNSLNDWRTEEVQLRIAADAV
;
A
#
# COMPACT_ATOMS: atom_id res chain seq x y z
N MET A 1 -17.36 1.39 3.24
CA MET A 1 -16.10 0.85 2.63
C MET A 1 -15.71 -0.44 3.33
N PHE A 2 -15.24 -1.43 2.60
CA PHE A 2 -14.63 -2.65 3.11
C PHE A 2 -13.11 -2.54 3.00
N LEU A 3 -12.38 -2.84 4.08
CA LEU A 3 -10.92 -2.90 4.12
C LEU A 3 -10.51 -4.17 4.85
N LYS A 4 -9.73 -5.02 4.20
CA LYS A 4 -9.23 -6.28 4.78
C LYS A 4 -7.74 -6.45 4.55
N GLN A 5 -7.02 -6.80 5.61
CA GLN A 5 -5.64 -7.22 5.57
C GLN A 5 -5.54 -8.74 5.37
N TYR A 6 -4.57 -9.17 4.57
CA TYR A 6 -4.13 -10.56 4.42
C TYR A 6 -2.67 -10.63 4.84
N TYR A 7 -2.35 -11.53 5.73
CA TYR A 7 -1.01 -11.61 6.30
C TYR A 7 -0.34 -12.95 6.00
N LEU A 8 0.88 -12.90 5.44
CA LEU A 8 1.72 -14.05 5.15
C LEU A 8 2.85 -14.11 6.18
N GLY A 9 2.67 -14.93 7.23
CA GLY A 9 3.54 -14.98 8.39
C GLY A 9 5.00 -15.34 8.10
N CYS A 10 5.25 -16.21 7.11
CA CYS A 10 6.62 -16.64 6.77
C CYS A 10 7.48 -15.52 6.13
N LEU A 11 6.85 -14.50 5.56
CA LEU A 11 7.52 -13.33 4.96
C LEU A 11 7.25 -12.04 5.74
N ALA A 12 6.46 -12.10 6.82
CA ALA A 12 5.95 -10.93 7.54
C ALA A 12 5.27 -9.91 6.61
N HIS A 13 4.66 -10.38 5.49
CA HIS A 13 4.09 -9.57 4.45
C HIS A 13 2.58 -9.40 4.64
N ALA A 14 2.11 -8.16 4.59
CA ALA A 14 0.70 -7.83 4.57
C ALA A 14 0.29 -7.22 3.22
N SER A 15 -0.81 -7.73 2.68
CA SER A 15 -1.50 -7.17 1.51
C SER A 15 -2.92 -6.78 1.89
N TYR A 16 -3.55 -5.95 1.07
CA TYR A 16 -4.86 -5.40 1.43
C TYR A 16 -5.86 -5.52 0.29
N MET A 17 -7.13 -5.72 0.64
CA MET A 17 -8.25 -5.55 -0.28
C MET A 17 -9.13 -4.41 0.22
N ILE A 18 -9.40 -3.45 -0.66
CA ILE A 18 -10.23 -2.29 -0.42
C ILE A 18 -11.41 -2.39 -1.39
N ALA A 19 -12.65 -2.32 -0.89
CA ALA A 19 -13.80 -2.39 -1.77
C ALA A 19 -14.89 -1.38 -1.38
N ASP A 20 -15.58 -0.89 -2.40
CA ASP A 20 -16.80 -0.12 -2.23
C ASP A 20 -18.01 -1.06 -2.21
N GLU A 21 -18.79 -1.00 -1.14
CA GLU A 21 -19.92 -1.90 -0.94
C GLU A 21 -21.13 -1.57 -1.84
N LYS A 22 -21.20 -0.34 -2.38
CA LYS A 22 -22.28 0.09 -3.27
C LYS A 22 -22.04 -0.33 -4.71
N THR A 23 -20.87 0.04 -5.26
CA THR A 23 -20.52 -0.25 -6.66
C THR A 23 -19.95 -1.65 -6.85
N LYS A 24 -19.60 -2.32 -5.75
CA LYS A 24 -18.95 -3.65 -5.77
C LYS A 24 -17.63 -3.68 -6.53
N VAL A 25 -16.95 -2.54 -6.61
CA VAL A 25 -15.59 -2.43 -7.15
C VAL A 25 -14.58 -2.61 -6.04
N ALA A 26 -13.50 -3.34 -6.32
CA ALA A 26 -12.41 -3.58 -5.38
C ALA A 26 -11.04 -3.27 -6.01
N ALA A 27 -10.10 -2.95 -5.12
CA ALA A 27 -8.68 -2.85 -5.38
C ALA A 27 -7.92 -3.81 -4.45
N VAL A 28 -6.80 -4.36 -4.92
CA VAL A 28 -5.86 -5.12 -4.10
C VAL A 28 -4.53 -4.38 -4.05
N VAL A 29 -3.90 -4.30 -2.89
CA VAL A 29 -2.62 -3.62 -2.68
C VAL A 29 -1.58 -4.65 -2.27
N ASP A 30 -0.44 -4.65 -2.94
CA ASP A 30 0.71 -5.51 -2.73
C ASP A 30 0.34 -7.01 -2.62
N PRO A 31 -0.34 -7.58 -3.64
CA PRO A 31 -0.86 -8.93 -3.57
C PRO A 31 0.25 -9.96 -3.44
N GLN A 32 0.02 -10.96 -2.60
CA GLN A 32 0.83 -12.17 -2.55
C GLN A 32 0.78 -12.91 -3.89
N ARG A 33 1.76 -13.77 -4.16
CA ARG A 33 1.83 -14.58 -5.37
C ARG A 33 0.59 -15.45 -5.57
N ASP A 34 0.10 -16.06 -4.51
CA ASP A 34 -1.15 -16.80 -4.51
C ASP A 34 -2.33 -15.82 -4.40
N ILE A 35 -2.98 -15.60 -5.54
CA ILE A 35 -4.10 -14.65 -5.65
C ILE A 35 -5.46 -15.27 -5.33
N GLU A 36 -5.56 -16.58 -5.14
CA GLU A 36 -6.84 -17.27 -4.96
C GLU A 36 -7.63 -16.70 -3.79
N GLN A 37 -6.96 -16.37 -2.70
CA GLN A 37 -7.58 -15.76 -1.52
C GLN A 37 -8.31 -14.43 -1.82
N TYR A 38 -7.80 -13.62 -2.78
CA TYR A 38 -8.46 -12.37 -3.18
C TYR A 38 -9.64 -12.65 -4.10
N LEU A 39 -9.50 -13.59 -5.03
CA LEU A 39 -10.57 -13.99 -5.96
C LEU A 39 -11.74 -14.62 -5.22
N GLU A 40 -11.47 -15.53 -4.26
CA GLU A 40 -12.51 -16.14 -3.42
C GLU A 40 -13.25 -15.09 -2.59
N HIS A 41 -12.50 -14.14 -2.00
CA HIS A 41 -13.09 -13.07 -1.20
C HIS A 41 -13.94 -12.12 -2.05
N ALA A 42 -13.43 -11.74 -3.23
CA ALA A 42 -14.16 -10.94 -4.18
C ALA A 42 -15.45 -11.64 -4.60
N LYS A 43 -15.38 -12.93 -4.93
CA LYS A 43 -16.54 -13.76 -5.29
C LYS A 43 -17.56 -13.82 -4.15
N ALA A 44 -17.12 -14.08 -2.93
CA ALA A 44 -18.00 -14.17 -1.76
C ALA A 44 -18.72 -12.83 -1.45
N GLY A 45 -18.02 -11.68 -1.61
CA GLY A 45 -18.57 -10.33 -1.42
C GLY A 45 -19.30 -9.76 -2.63
N GLY A 46 -19.27 -10.45 -3.77
CA GLY A 46 -19.81 -9.96 -5.05
C GLY A 46 -18.98 -8.81 -5.62
N TYR A 47 -17.70 -8.70 -5.27
CA TYR A 47 -16.82 -7.65 -5.74
C TYR A 47 -16.17 -7.98 -7.08
N THR A 48 -15.87 -6.93 -7.86
CA THR A 48 -15.05 -6.99 -9.07
C THR A 48 -13.72 -6.31 -8.79
N ILE A 49 -12.61 -7.05 -8.83
CA ILE A 49 -11.26 -6.48 -8.67
C ILE A 49 -10.90 -5.74 -9.94
N LYS A 50 -10.89 -4.41 -9.91
CA LYS A 50 -10.57 -3.54 -11.06
C LYS A 50 -9.18 -2.94 -11.00
N TYR A 51 -8.57 -2.90 -9.83
CA TYR A 51 -7.26 -2.28 -9.62
C TYR A 51 -6.37 -3.18 -8.79
N VAL A 52 -5.09 -3.16 -9.10
CA VAL A 52 -4.04 -3.72 -8.26
C VAL A 52 -2.93 -2.69 -8.14
N PHE A 53 -2.59 -2.32 -6.91
CA PHE A 53 -1.53 -1.37 -6.61
C PHE A 53 -0.30 -2.12 -6.12
N LEU A 54 0.87 -1.66 -6.56
CA LEU A 54 2.14 -1.98 -5.93
C LEU A 54 2.68 -0.70 -5.30
N THR A 55 2.98 -0.74 -4.00
CA THR A 55 3.58 0.39 -3.29
C THR A 55 5.01 0.62 -3.74
N HIS A 56 5.72 -0.45 -4.09
CA HIS A 56 7.09 -0.44 -4.61
C HIS A 56 7.42 -1.78 -5.30
N PHE A 57 8.61 -1.92 -5.87
CA PHE A 57 9.12 -3.20 -6.33
C PHE A 57 9.60 -4.04 -5.14
N HIS A 58 8.91 -5.15 -4.89
CA HIS A 58 9.26 -6.08 -3.84
C HIS A 58 10.46 -6.93 -4.24
N ALA A 59 11.51 -6.91 -3.43
CA ALA A 59 12.71 -7.71 -3.65
C ALA A 59 12.64 -9.10 -2.97
N ASP A 60 11.77 -9.26 -1.99
CA ASP A 60 11.70 -10.40 -1.09
C ASP A 60 10.60 -11.42 -1.45
N PHE A 61 9.65 -11.05 -2.34
CA PHE A 61 8.63 -11.98 -2.85
C PHE A 61 8.15 -11.61 -4.26
N LEU A 62 7.53 -12.56 -4.93
CA LEU A 62 6.86 -12.34 -6.21
C LEU A 62 5.42 -11.90 -5.97
N ALA A 63 5.11 -10.66 -6.32
CA ALA A 63 3.75 -10.13 -6.21
C ALA A 63 2.81 -10.69 -7.29
N GLY A 64 1.55 -10.93 -6.92
CA GLY A 64 0.51 -11.52 -7.79
C GLY A 64 -0.20 -10.52 -8.72
N HIS A 65 0.40 -9.36 -8.99
CA HIS A 65 -0.22 -8.29 -9.80
C HIS A 65 -0.45 -8.70 -11.27
N ILE A 66 0.47 -9.47 -11.84
CA ILE A 66 0.34 -9.99 -13.21
C ILE A 66 -0.81 -11.02 -13.29
N GLU A 67 -0.93 -11.87 -12.28
CA GLU A 67 -2.00 -12.87 -12.17
C GLU A 67 -3.36 -12.19 -12.01
N LEU A 68 -3.47 -11.16 -11.17
CA LEU A 68 -4.70 -10.38 -11.00
C LEU A 68 -5.08 -9.63 -12.29
N ARG A 69 -4.11 -9.07 -13.01
CA ARG A 69 -4.36 -8.49 -14.33
C ARG A 69 -4.91 -9.54 -15.31
N ASN A 70 -4.27 -10.71 -15.37
CA ASN A 70 -4.62 -11.74 -16.35
C ASN A 70 -5.95 -12.45 -16.03
N GLN A 71 -6.26 -12.68 -14.74
CA GLN A 71 -7.44 -13.45 -14.33
C GLN A 71 -8.66 -12.57 -14.01
N ALA A 72 -8.44 -11.39 -13.40
CA ALA A 72 -9.52 -10.48 -13.03
C ALA A 72 -9.65 -9.28 -13.97
N GLY A 73 -8.73 -9.07 -14.90
CA GLY A 73 -8.68 -7.87 -15.74
C GLY A 73 -8.30 -6.61 -14.98
N ALA A 74 -7.65 -6.75 -13.82
CA ALA A 74 -7.28 -5.64 -12.97
C ALA A 74 -6.22 -4.75 -13.63
N ARG A 75 -6.37 -3.43 -13.49
CA ARG A 75 -5.37 -2.45 -13.91
C ARG A 75 -4.26 -2.37 -12.87
N ILE A 76 -3.01 -2.55 -13.30
CA ILE A 76 -1.85 -2.38 -12.44
C ILE A 76 -1.55 -0.89 -12.28
N CYS A 77 -1.32 -0.43 -11.05
CA CYS A 77 -1.02 0.94 -10.68
C CYS A 77 0.25 0.98 -9.81
N MET A 78 1.19 1.87 -10.13
CA MET A 78 2.47 2.03 -9.44
C MET A 78 2.90 3.49 -9.45
N GLY A 79 3.87 3.86 -8.61
CA GLY A 79 4.49 5.18 -8.65
C GLY A 79 5.09 5.49 -10.03
N GLU A 80 5.03 6.76 -10.47
CA GLU A 80 5.49 7.14 -11.82
C GLU A 80 6.98 6.88 -12.06
N ARG A 81 7.78 6.78 -11.00
CA ARG A 81 9.21 6.46 -11.09
C ARG A 81 9.49 4.98 -11.30
N ALA A 82 8.46 4.12 -11.24
CA ALA A 82 8.62 2.69 -11.49
C ALA A 82 8.96 2.45 -12.97
N GLN A 83 10.09 1.76 -13.20
CA GLN A 83 10.53 1.37 -14.53
C GLN A 83 10.19 -0.11 -14.74
N ALA A 84 8.89 -0.42 -14.96
CA ALA A 84 8.42 -1.77 -15.17
C ALA A 84 8.37 -2.11 -16.67
N GLU A 85 8.68 -3.37 -17.01
CA GLU A 85 8.59 -3.89 -18.38
C GLU A 85 7.16 -4.30 -18.80
N PHE A 86 6.19 -4.15 -17.89
CA PHE A 86 4.78 -4.46 -18.14
C PHE A 86 3.94 -3.17 -18.12
N ASP A 87 2.81 -3.21 -18.83
CA ASP A 87 1.86 -2.09 -18.87
C ASP A 87 1.30 -1.82 -17.47
N HIS A 88 1.38 -0.58 -17.03
CA HIS A 88 0.83 -0.08 -15.77
C HIS A 88 0.38 1.37 -15.89
N THR A 89 -0.45 1.80 -14.96
CA THR A 89 -0.81 3.20 -14.77
C THR A 89 0.23 3.82 -13.82
N ALA A 90 1.01 4.76 -14.34
CA ALA A 90 1.94 5.55 -13.54
C ALA A 90 1.16 6.58 -12.70
N LEU A 91 1.40 6.60 -11.40
CA LEU A 91 0.74 7.50 -10.44
C LEU A 91 1.73 8.51 -9.89
N LYS A 92 1.37 9.79 -9.93
CA LYS A 92 2.10 10.92 -9.35
C LYS A 92 1.63 11.22 -7.94
N ASP A 93 2.41 12.02 -7.23
CA ASP A 93 1.99 12.58 -5.93
C ASP A 93 0.66 13.33 -6.09
N GLY A 94 -0.34 12.97 -5.29
CA GLY A 94 -1.67 13.55 -5.33
C GLY A 94 -2.65 12.93 -6.33
N ASP A 95 -2.21 12.04 -7.23
CA ASP A 95 -3.12 11.36 -8.16
C ASP A 95 -4.16 10.52 -7.42
N VAL A 96 -5.37 10.45 -7.98
CA VAL A 96 -6.54 9.88 -7.33
C VAL A 96 -7.19 8.82 -8.22
N ILE A 97 -7.51 7.68 -7.62
CA ILE A 97 -8.41 6.66 -8.19
C ILE A 97 -9.64 6.55 -7.31
N GLU A 98 -10.82 6.73 -7.92
CA GLU A 98 -12.10 6.67 -7.22
C GLU A 98 -12.98 5.55 -7.77
N PHE A 99 -13.69 4.88 -6.85
CA PHE A 99 -14.76 3.93 -7.18
C PHE A 99 -15.83 3.93 -6.07
N GLY A 100 -17.00 4.42 -6.41
CA GLY A 100 -18.09 4.64 -5.44
C GLY A 100 -17.71 5.64 -4.35
N ASP A 101 -17.84 5.22 -3.10
CA ASP A 101 -17.48 6.02 -1.93
C ASP A 101 -16.00 5.83 -1.52
N VAL A 102 -15.24 5.00 -2.22
CA VAL A 102 -13.81 4.82 -1.98
C VAL A 102 -13.00 5.75 -2.86
N ARG A 103 -12.06 6.49 -2.26
CA ARG A 103 -11.02 7.24 -2.94
C ARG A 103 -9.65 6.77 -2.43
N ILE A 104 -8.76 6.45 -3.36
CA ILE A 104 -7.36 6.14 -3.10
C ILE A 104 -6.52 7.26 -3.69
N GLN A 105 -5.76 7.97 -2.87
CA GLN A 105 -4.87 9.03 -3.29
C GLN A 105 -3.42 8.62 -3.09
N THR A 106 -2.61 8.81 -4.12
CA THR A 106 -1.18 8.51 -4.09
C THR A 106 -0.42 9.59 -3.33
N MET A 107 0.50 9.17 -2.48
CA MET A 107 1.52 9.99 -1.85
C MET A 107 2.89 9.39 -2.22
N GLU A 108 3.74 10.14 -2.93
CA GLU A 108 5.12 9.70 -3.17
C GLU A 108 5.88 9.65 -1.84
N THR A 109 6.39 8.47 -1.51
CA THR A 109 7.18 8.21 -0.29
C THR A 109 8.43 7.40 -0.62
N PRO A 110 9.34 7.95 -1.48
CA PRO A 110 10.60 7.30 -1.79
C PRO A 110 11.51 7.20 -0.58
N GLY A 111 12.47 6.27 -0.64
CA GLY A 111 13.51 6.12 0.36
C GLY A 111 13.88 4.67 0.65
N HIS A 112 12.91 3.77 0.86
CA HIS A 112 13.15 2.34 0.81
C HIS A 112 13.47 1.93 -0.64
N THR A 113 12.66 2.40 -1.58
CA THR A 113 12.91 2.37 -3.03
C THR A 113 12.69 3.76 -3.63
N PRO A 114 13.28 4.09 -4.81
CA PRO A 114 13.11 5.40 -5.45
C PRO A 114 11.69 5.66 -5.94
N GLU A 115 10.94 4.61 -6.32
CA GLU A 115 9.58 4.67 -6.87
C GLU A 115 8.50 4.50 -5.80
N GLY A 116 8.88 4.35 -4.52
CA GLY A 116 7.98 4.04 -3.42
C GLY A 116 6.84 5.04 -3.27
N ILE A 117 5.63 4.51 -3.08
CA ILE A 117 4.41 5.29 -2.81
C ILE A 117 3.69 4.75 -1.58
N SER A 118 3.02 5.65 -0.88
CA SER A 118 1.98 5.32 0.10
C SER A 118 0.61 5.64 -0.47
N LEU A 119 -0.43 4.94 -0.03
CA LEU A 119 -1.79 5.11 -0.50
C LEU A 119 -2.68 5.63 0.62
N LEU A 120 -3.19 6.85 0.48
CA LEU A 120 -4.20 7.39 1.37
C LEU A 120 -5.57 6.87 0.95
N VAL A 121 -6.25 6.18 1.86
CA VAL A 121 -7.56 5.57 1.62
C VAL A 121 -8.63 6.39 2.33
N PHE A 122 -9.60 6.86 1.57
CA PHE A 122 -10.74 7.63 2.08
C PHE A 122 -12.03 6.82 1.93
N ASP A 123 -12.83 6.82 2.96
CA ASP A 123 -14.23 6.41 2.94
C ASP A 123 -15.10 7.67 2.88
N LYS A 124 -15.48 8.08 1.66
CA LYS A 124 -16.25 9.32 1.43
C LYS A 124 -17.63 9.29 2.10
N ALA A 125 -18.14 8.12 2.45
CA ALA A 125 -19.36 8.02 3.23
C ALA A 125 -19.18 8.54 4.68
N ASN A 126 -17.96 8.49 5.21
CA ASN A 126 -17.61 8.98 6.54
C ASN A 126 -16.96 10.37 6.50
N SER A 127 -15.98 10.57 5.59
CA SER A 127 -15.29 11.85 5.42
C SER A 127 -14.67 11.97 4.03
N ASP A 128 -14.88 13.11 3.39
CA ASP A 128 -14.25 13.45 2.11
C ASP A 128 -12.85 14.06 2.27
N THR A 129 -12.51 14.53 3.45
CA THR A 129 -11.28 15.31 3.70
C THR A 129 -10.28 14.59 4.59
N LEU A 130 -10.74 13.67 5.43
CA LEU A 130 -9.88 12.94 6.35
C LEU A 130 -9.64 11.50 5.82
N PRO A 131 -8.39 11.09 5.63
CA PRO A 131 -8.11 9.71 5.25
C PRO A 131 -8.49 8.76 6.38
N ASN A 132 -9.14 7.66 6.01
CA ASN A 132 -9.46 6.57 6.93
C ASN A 132 -8.20 5.78 7.30
N ALA A 133 -7.36 5.55 6.30
CA ALA A 133 -6.11 4.81 6.47
C ALA A 133 -5.03 5.30 5.51
N VAL A 134 -3.77 5.01 5.83
CA VAL A 134 -2.62 5.11 4.94
C VAL A 134 -1.90 3.77 4.88
N LEU A 135 -1.72 3.26 3.67
CA LEU A 135 -0.96 2.04 3.37
C LEU A 135 0.45 2.46 3.00
N THR A 136 1.42 2.24 3.88
CA THR A 136 2.76 2.83 3.78
C THR A 136 3.77 1.97 3.03
N GLY A 137 3.37 0.76 2.63
CA GLY A 137 4.33 -0.21 2.09
C GLY A 137 5.50 -0.40 3.05
N ASP A 138 6.71 -0.40 2.50
CA ASP A 138 7.95 -0.52 3.27
C ASP A 138 8.56 0.85 3.64
N THR A 139 7.79 1.94 3.61
CA THR A 139 8.28 3.26 4.06
C THR A 139 8.28 3.38 5.58
N LEU A 140 7.18 2.99 6.24
CA LEU A 140 7.01 3.13 7.69
C LEU A 140 6.43 1.84 8.28
N PHE A 141 7.06 1.35 9.36
CA PHE A 141 6.62 0.18 10.14
C PHE A 141 6.28 0.57 11.58
N ILE A 142 5.74 -0.39 12.34
CA ILE A 142 5.58 -0.22 13.79
C ILE A 142 6.95 -0.25 14.46
N GLY A 143 7.39 0.93 14.95
CA GLY A 143 8.66 1.06 15.65
C GLY A 143 9.90 0.97 14.76
N ASP A 144 9.74 1.02 13.42
CA ASP A 144 10.85 0.97 12.47
C ASP A 144 10.49 1.67 11.16
N VAL A 145 11.47 1.81 10.27
CA VAL A 145 11.31 2.38 8.91
C VAL A 145 11.99 1.49 7.88
N GLY A 146 11.62 1.68 6.62
CA GLY A 146 12.24 0.97 5.50
C GLY A 146 13.74 1.25 5.41
N ARG A 147 14.52 0.23 5.03
CA ARG A 147 15.98 0.34 4.87
C ARG A 147 16.32 1.10 3.58
N PRO A 148 17.11 2.19 3.66
CA PRO A 148 17.51 2.95 2.47
C PRO A 148 18.75 2.39 1.76
N ASP A 149 19.41 1.37 2.32
CA ASP A 149 20.72 0.87 1.86
C ASP A 149 20.65 -0.31 0.88
N LEU A 150 19.45 -0.86 0.63
CA LEU A 150 19.30 -2.08 -0.17
C LEU A 150 19.58 -1.89 -1.66
N LEU A 151 19.35 -0.70 -2.20
CA LEU A 151 19.46 -0.41 -3.63
C LEU A 151 20.72 0.36 -4.05
N ALA A 152 21.70 0.47 -3.18
CA ALA A 152 22.97 1.13 -3.48
C ALA A 152 23.70 0.56 -4.70
N SER A 153 23.37 -0.67 -5.12
CA SER A 153 23.95 -1.33 -6.29
C SER A 153 23.36 -0.88 -7.64
N ILE A 154 22.25 -0.16 -7.66
CA ILE A 154 21.54 0.23 -8.90
C ILE A 154 21.66 1.72 -9.24
N GLY A 155 22.64 2.42 -8.64
CA GLY A 155 23.00 3.78 -9.02
C GLY A 155 22.36 4.89 -8.17
N VAL A 156 21.64 4.55 -7.10
CA VAL A 156 21.18 5.49 -6.08
C VAL A 156 21.93 5.19 -4.78
N THR A 157 22.53 6.20 -4.18
CA THR A 157 23.31 6.02 -2.95
C THR A 157 22.42 5.83 -1.74
N ALA A 158 22.93 5.16 -0.69
CA ALA A 158 22.21 4.99 0.57
C ALA A 158 21.90 6.35 1.23
N ASP A 159 22.78 7.34 1.11
CA ASP A 159 22.57 8.68 1.65
C ASP A 159 21.42 9.41 0.93
N GLU A 160 21.35 9.32 -0.41
CA GLU A 160 20.23 9.89 -1.17
C GLU A 160 18.88 9.24 -0.81
N LEU A 161 18.85 7.91 -0.66
CA LEU A 161 17.65 7.20 -0.25
C LEU A 161 17.25 7.52 1.19
N ALA A 162 18.22 7.68 2.10
CA ALA A 162 17.98 8.10 3.48
C ALA A 162 17.39 9.52 3.57
N GLU A 163 17.88 10.46 2.75
CA GLU A 163 17.32 11.81 2.64
C GLU A 163 15.88 11.77 2.11
N MET A 164 15.63 10.98 1.07
CA MET A 164 14.28 10.78 0.54
C MET A 164 13.34 10.19 1.60
N LEU A 165 13.81 9.16 2.34
CA LEU A 165 13.03 8.53 3.41
C LEU A 165 12.69 9.53 4.52
N TYR A 166 13.65 10.35 4.94
CA TYR A 166 13.41 11.40 5.94
C TYR A 166 12.27 12.34 5.53
N HIS A 167 12.28 12.82 4.27
CA HIS A 167 11.22 13.67 3.76
C HIS A 167 9.87 12.93 3.62
N SER A 168 9.90 11.65 3.26
CA SER A 168 8.72 10.80 3.19
C SER A 168 8.07 10.60 4.56
N LEU A 169 8.86 10.35 5.58
CA LEU A 169 8.39 10.24 6.98
C LEU A 169 7.82 11.56 7.50
N ASP A 170 8.42 12.71 7.12
CA ASP A 170 7.88 14.03 7.49
C ASP A 170 6.51 14.29 6.84
N LYS A 171 6.28 13.84 5.59
CA LYS A 171 4.95 13.87 4.96
C LYS A 171 3.94 13.02 5.73
N LEU A 172 4.30 11.77 6.06
CA LEU A 172 3.43 10.85 6.79
C LEU A 172 3.08 11.37 8.19
N ARG A 173 4.03 11.96 8.90
CA ARG A 173 3.84 12.52 10.24
C ARG A 173 2.86 13.70 10.27
N ARG A 174 2.63 14.38 9.15
CA ARG A 174 1.67 15.49 9.03
C ARG A 174 0.22 15.03 8.78
N LEU A 175 0.00 13.75 8.62
CA LEU A 175 -1.36 13.21 8.48
C LEU A 175 -2.14 13.40 9.78
N PRO A 176 -3.47 13.52 9.70
CA PRO A 176 -4.32 13.62 10.89
C PRO A 176 -4.14 12.43 11.84
N ASP A 177 -4.11 12.67 13.15
CA ASP A 177 -3.92 11.64 14.20
C ASP A 177 -4.94 10.49 14.14
N ALA A 178 -6.12 10.73 13.55
CA ALA A 178 -7.15 9.72 13.37
C ALA A 178 -6.88 8.76 12.20
N THR A 179 -5.86 9.03 11.37
CA THR A 179 -5.51 8.18 10.22
C THR A 179 -4.90 6.87 10.70
N LEU A 180 -5.50 5.75 10.30
CA LEU A 180 -4.95 4.42 10.59
C LEU A 180 -3.72 4.17 9.74
N VAL A 181 -2.58 3.87 10.36
CA VAL A 181 -1.39 3.43 9.63
C VAL A 181 -1.46 1.93 9.45
N THR A 182 -1.51 1.48 8.21
CA THR A 182 -1.44 0.07 7.86
C THR A 182 -0.18 -0.18 7.04
N GLN A 183 0.59 -1.19 7.40
CA GLN A 183 1.93 -1.42 6.89
C GLN A 183 2.08 -2.85 6.37
N GLN A 184 3.09 -3.08 5.52
CA GLN A 184 3.36 -4.40 4.96
C GLN A 184 3.98 -5.36 5.97
N ARG A 185 4.78 -4.89 6.91
CA ARG A 185 5.49 -5.74 7.86
C ARG A 185 5.04 -5.48 9.28
N ASN A 186 4.54 -6.50 9.96
CA ASN A 186 4.41 -6.45 11.40
C ASN A 186 5.79 -6.72 12.01
N SER A 187 6.21 -5.93 12.99
CA SER A 187 7.40 -6.25 13.77
C SER A 187 7.25 -7.65 14.37
N LEU A 188 8.31 -8.43 14.39
CA LEU A 188 8.36 -9.86 14.75
C LEU A 188 7.75 -10.24 16.13
N ASN A 189 7.26 -9.28 16.92
CA ASN A 189 6.82 -9.50 18.28
C ASN A 189 5.31 -9.49 18.51
N ASP A 190 4.46 -9.18 17.50
CA ASP A 190 3.01 -9.10 17.76
C ASP A 190 2.14 -9.81 16.71
N TRP A 191 2.47 -11.05 16.41
CA TRP A 191 1.69 -11.94 15.53
C TRP A 191 0.35 -12.43 16.15
N ARG A 192 -0.04 -11.92 17.33
CA ARG A 192 -1.20 -12.41 18.10
C ARG A 192 -2.45 -11.56 18.00
N THR A 193 -2.42 -10.40 17.36
CA THR A 193 -3.61 -9.56 17.19
C THR A 193 -3.98 -9.45 15.73
N GLU A 194 -5.19 -9.88 15.38
CA GLU A 194 -5.74 -9.88 14.03
C GLU A 194 -5.92 -8.46 13.43
N GLU A 195 -5.69 -7.41 14.21
CA GLU A 195 -5.77 -6.00 13.81
C GLU A 195 -4.72 -5.18 14.55
N VAL A 196 -3.51 -5.05 14.00
CA VAL A 196 -2.59 -4.00 14.47
C VAL A 196 -2.89 -2.72 13.72
N GLN A 197 -3.69 -1.87 14.33
CA GLN A 197 -3.98 -0.53 13.87
C GLN A 197 -3.20 0.47 14.74
N LEU A 198 -2.25 1.17 14.13
CA LEU A 198 -1.60 2.31 14.78
C LEU A 198 -2.30 3.60 14.37
N ARG A 199 -2.58 4.43 15.36
CA ARG A 199 -2.87 5.85 15.13
C ARG A 199 -1.57 6.62 15.18
N ILE A 200 -1.40 7.57 14.29
CA ILE A 200 -0.28 8.52 14.37
C ILE A 200 -0.57 9.41 15.57
N ALA A 201 0.06 9.12 16.71
CA ALA A 201 -0.02 10.00 17.88
C ALA A 201 1.07 11.06 17.78
N ALA A 202 0.75 12.29 18.17
CA ALA A 202 1.67 13.44 18.14
C ALA A 202 2.93 13.24 19.00
N ASP A 203 2.95 12.25 19.89
CA ASP A 203 4.02 11.97 20.84
C ASP A 203 4.94 10.81 20.43
N ALA A 204 4.81 10.28 19.19
CA ALA A 204 5.63 9.16 18.71
C ALA A 204 6.87 9.65 17.93
N VAL A 205 7.65 10.58 18.54
CA VAL A 205 9.01 10.95 18.10
C VAL A 205 9.93 10.99 19.29
#